data_51a85daba3d6b41e546209fb768916ed
#
_entry.id   51a85daba3d6b41e546209fb768916ed
#
_cell.length_a   1.000
_cell.length_b   1.000
_cell.length_c   1.000
_cell.angle_alpha   90.00
_cell.angle_beta   90.00
_cell.angle_gamma   90.00
#
_symmetry.space_group_name_H-M   'P 1'
#
loop_
_entity.id
_entity.type
_entity.pdbx_description
1 polymer ?
#
loop_
_entity_poly.entity_id
_entity_poly.type
_entity_poly.pdbx_seq_one_letter_code
_entity_poly.pdbx_strand_id
1 'polypeptide(L)'
;MPKDIRLALKEIGPDGYKVRHAPAQVAGRGASGSSVGGFSDEPRREPLGPDQLTKSRYMTGVTESKREMWFEARGELSPDVGDRWRMEQGNLVAELAREEFPEGTFVGGPPSEAQLQPTRPLFEVRFSVGDMTIRVDVLRPAPSGGWVLTEVKSSTMTSRPSRKKARQDVAFQAYVLSRAGLPLQGAEVMHLNPEYVHPDSGDLFARTDLTGELDEQIQEARERAPEFASVLRRDEPPNLWPSRACNTCDCPEACHDLPEHSVLTLPRYYYQGYLDELIEEGKWTLEELAGHPNLKPRHQNYIQAAQAGEPFVDRSAVESALAELEYPLYFLDFEAIDYALPPFEGTSPWEKVPFQYSLHVVKEEQPLGREEVAHKEFLWTGEGDPRRPLAERLVQDIGPEGSIVVYNATFEKGILEDLQEAFPQWEDRFEDYTHRLWDQGKIFQEGHYVHPSQKGSWSLKTVLPAFDPDLKYGDLDVQEGMEAVVQYSRMISPETSDSEAREIEEDLLAYCEQDTWAMVVIHKSVTELL
;
A
#
# COMPACT_ATOMS: atom_id res chain seq x y z
N MET A 1 15.27 -22.40 18.63
CA MET A 1 14.85 -20.98 18.63
C MET A 1 16.08 -20.16 18.41
N PRO A 2 16.09 -19.27 17.44
CA PRO A 2 16.97 -18.14 17.49
C PRO A 2 16.53 -17.28 18.69
N LYS A 3 17.44 -17.05 19.63
CA LYS A 3 17.20 -16.22 20.83
C LYS A 3 16.78 -14.78 20.52
N ASP A 4 16.75 -14.44 19.28
CA ASP A 4 16.95 -13.09 18.75
C ASP A 4 15.67 -12.45 18.24
N ILE A 5 14.69 -13.23 17.76
CA ILE A 5 13.32 -12.71 17.52
C ILE A 5 12.72 -12.19 18.83
N ARG A 6 13.02 -12.84 19.97
CA ARG A 6 12.63 -12.32 21.28
C ARG A 6 13.36 -11.04 21.71
N LEU A 7 14.52 -10.72 21.14
CA LEU A 7 15.20 -9.45 21.43
C LEU A 7 14.68 -8.33 20.55
N ALA A 8 14.50 -8.57 19.25
CA ALA A 8 13.87 -7.62 18.34
C ALA A 8 12.41 -7.34 18.73
N LEU A 9 11.66 -8.38 19.13
CA LEU A 9 10.31 -8.24 19.68
C LEU A 9 10.29 -7.78 21.16
N LYS A 10 11.43 -7.80 21.90
CA LYS A 10 11.54 -7.21 23.25
C LYS A 10 11.91 -5.73 23.21
N GLU A 11 12.46 -5.24 22.11
CA GLU A 11 12.55 -3.80 21.85
C GLU A 11 11.25 -3.23 21.26
N ILE A 12 10.42 -4.11 20.69
CA ILE A 12 8.97 -3.96 20.51
C ILE A 12 8.37 -4.51 21.80
N GLY A 13 8.17 -3.71 22.83
CA GLY A 13 7.64 -4.18 24.12
C GLY A 13 6.34 -5.00 23.94
N PRO A 14 5.83 -5.69 24.97
CA PRO A 14 4.55 -6.39 24.93
C PRO A 14 3.39 -5.48 24.52
N ASP A 15 3.62 -4.19 24.35
CA ASP A 15 2.71 -3.08 24.19
C ASP A 15 2.84 -2.38 22.85
N GLY A 16 3.24 -3.06 21.74
CA GLY A 16 3.32 -2.45 20.42
C GLY A 16 4.59 -1.62 20.12
N TYR A 17 4.77 -1.25 18.88
CA TYR A 17 5.95 -0.64 18.29
C TYR A 17 6.43 0.64 18.98
N LYS A 18 7.72 0.72 19.30
CA LYS A 18 8.41 2.00 19.47
C LYS A 18 8.67 2.63 18.10
N VAL A 19 7.75 3.45 17.64
CA VAL A 19 7.96 4.29 16.45
C VAL A 19 9.05 5.31 16.77
N ARG A 20 10.25 5.12 16.25
CA ARG A 20 11.30 6.15 16.31
C ARG A 20 11.01 7.19 15.23
N HIS A 21 10.31 8.25 15.60
CA HIS A 21 10.13 9.41 14.72
C HIS A 21 11.47 10.09 14.44
N ALA A 22 11.83 10.23 13.17
CA ALA A 22 12.80 11.24 12.76
C ALA A 22 12.16 12.62 12.97
N PRO A 23 12.81 13.56 13.68
CA PRO A 23 12.23 14.87 13.94
C PRO A 23 12.08 15.66 12.63
N ALA A 24 10.86 16.08 12.33
CA ALA A 24 10.60 17.11 11.34
C ALA A 24 11.36 18.37 11.76
N GLN A 25 12.24 18.87 10.91
CA GLN A 25 12.94 20.14 11.16
C GLN A 25 11.96 21.31 11.01
N VAL A 26 11.37 21.73 12.11
CA VAL A 26 10.84 23.09 12.23
C VAL A 26 11.98 23.98 12.72
N ALA A 27 12.36 24.95 11.91
CA ALA A 27 13.34 25.95 12.24
C ALA A 27 12.83 26.91 13.33
N GLY A 28 13.52 26.99 14.48
CA GLY A 28 13.21 28.00 15.49
C GLY A 28 13.92 27.82 16.82
N ARG A 29 15.12 28.38 16.95
CA ARG A 29 15.82 28.98 18.14
C ARG A 29 15.72 28.28 19.50
N GLY A 30 16.84 27.70 19.90
CA GLY A 30 17.59 27.95 21.15
C GLY A 30 16.98 27.52 22.47
N ALA A 31 17.50 26.45 23.08
CA ALA A 31 17.93 26.43 24.50
C ALA A 31 18.72 25.13 24.78
N SER A 32 19.77 25.30 25.55
CA SER A 32 20.72 24.31 26.05
C SER A 32 20.13 23.34 27.06
N GLY A 33 20.53 22.04 27.03
CA GLY A 33 20.30 21.14 28.15
C GLY A 33 20.63 19.67 27.86
N SER A 34 21.78 19.26 28.35
CA SER A 34 22.24 17.93 28.79
C SER A 34 21.81 16.64 28.08
N SER A 35 22.83 15.99 27.54
CA SER A 35 22.89 14.64 26.97
C SER A 35 22.50 13.54 27.96
N VAL A 36 21.61 12.64 27.55
CA VAL A 36 21.56 11.26 28.02
C VAL A 36 21.79 10.38 26.80
N GLY A 37 22.82 9.53 26.86
CA GLY A 37 23.28 8.71 25.75
C GLY A 37 22.30 7.61 25.39
N GLY A 38 22.05 7.47 24.08
CA GLY A 38 21.29 6.40 23.47
C GLY A 38 21.78 6.19 22.05
N PHE A 39 22.15 4.99 21.76
CA PHE A 39 22.63 4.42 20.51
C PHE A 39 22.05 5.02 19.23
N SER A 40 22.89 5.60 18.42
CA SER A 40 22.88 5.56 16.95
C SER A 40 23.97 6.49 16.39
N ASP A 41 25.17 6.00 16.22
CA ASP A 41 26.14 6.56 15.27
C ASP A 41 25.93 5.91 13.88
N GLU A 42 24.75 6.07 13.28
CA GLU A 42 24.66 5.98 11.83
C GLU A 42 25.30 7.26 11.27
N PRO A 43 26.35 7.15 10.44
CA PRO A 43 26.96 8.30 9.80
C PRO A 43 25.88 9.01 9.00
N ARG A 44 25.70 10.32 9.20
CA ARG A 44 24.74 11.15 8.45
C ARG A 44 24.97 10.89 6.97
N ARG A 45 23.91 10.39 6.29
CA ARG A 45 23.93 10.11 4.86
C ARG A 45 24.22 11.41 4.12
N GLU A 46 25.32 11.48 3.39
CA GLU A 46 25.54 12.58 2.45
C GLU A 46 24.43 12.52 1.40
N PRO A 47 23.65 13.59 1.21
CA PRO A 47 22.62 13.60 0.18
C PRO A 47 23.28 13.44 -1.19
N LEU A 48 22.85 12.43 -1.94
CA LEU A 48 23.29 12.23 -3.32
C LEU A 48 22.69 13.33 -4.20
N GLY A 49 23.49 13.87 -5.13
CA GLY A 49 23.04 14.92 -6.04
C GLY A 49 21.85 14.47 -6.92
N PRO A 50 21.08 15.42 -7.48
CA PRO A 50 19.94 15.10 -8.33
C PRO A 50 20.34 14.35 -9.61
N ASP A 51 21.58 14.47 -10.08
CA ASP A 51 22.07 13.82 -11.28
C ASP A 51 22.51 12.37 -11.08
N GLN A 52 22.57 11.90 -9.82
CA GLN A 52 22.96 10.53 -9.51
C GLN A 52 21.80 9.55 -9.71
N LEU A 53 22.02 8.53 -10.53
CA LEU A 53 21.07 7.43 -10.71
C LEU A 53 21.26 6.42 -9.58
N THR A 54 20.42 6.52 -8.57
CA THR A 54 20.39 5.56 -7.45
C THR A 54 19.54 4.34 -7.79
N LYS A 55 19.63 3.28 -6.96
CA LYS A 55 18.77 2.10 -7.03
C LYS A 55 17.28 2.50 -7.01
N SER A 56 16.86 3.34 -6.06
CA SER A 56 15.48 3.84 -5.96
C SER A 56 15.04 4.53 -7.25
N ARG A 57 15.78 5.55 -7.70
CA ARG A 57 15.48 6.30 -8.93
C ARG A 57 15.42 5.42 -10.17
N TYR A 58 16.35 4.45 -10.29
CA TYR A 58 16.28 3.48 -11.39
C TYR A 58 14.95 2.71 -11.35
N MET A 59 14.56 2.23 -10.17
CA MET A 59 13.31 1.50 -10.00
C MET A 59 12.10 2.37 -10.31
N THR A 60 12.04 3.63 -9.84
CA THR A 60 10.98 4.58 -10.19
C THR A 60 10.89 4.80 -11.70
N GLY A 61 12.04 4.96 -12.38
CA GLY A 61 12.08 5.09 -13.84
C GLY A 61 11.58 3.85 -14.60
N VAL A 62 11.67 2.65 -13.99
CA VAL A 62 11.23 1.37 -14.58
C VAL A 62 9.79 1.05 -14.25
N THR A 63 9.34 1.32 -13.01
CA THR A 63 8.02 0.88 -12.51
C THR A 63 6.95 1.95 -12.66
N GLU A 64 7.31 3.21 -12.55
CA GLU A 64 6.42 4.36 -12.65
C GLU A 64 6.73 5.13 -13.96
N SER A 65 7.53 6.19 -13.87
CA SER A 65 7.92 6.94 -15.07
C SER A 65 9.27 7.65 -14.95
N LYS A 66 9.85 7.99 -16.10
CA LYS A 66 11.06 8.83 -16.15
C LYS A 66 10.81 10.25 -15.63
N ARG A 67 9.58 10.73 -15.67
CA ARG A 67 9.20 12.04 -15.15
C ARG A 67 9.15 12.03 -13.63
N GLU A 68 8.52 11.04 -13.03
CA GLU A 68 8.51 10.85 -11.57
C GLU A 68 9.93 10.65 -11.02
N MET A 69 10.76 9.83 -11.69
CA MET A 69 12.18 9.68 -11.36
C MET A 69 12.90 11.04 -11.33
N TRP A 70 12.58 11.94 -12.26
CA TRP A 70 13.19 13.27 -12.33
C TRP A 70 12.75 14.15 -11.14
N PHE A 71 11.47 14.15 -10.78
CA PHE A 71 10.92 14.89 -9.63
C PHE A 71 11.40 14.29 -8.29
N GLU A 72 11.41 12.96 -8.16
CA GLU A 72 11.98 12.27 -7.00
C GLU A 72 13.43 12.70 -6.74
N ALA A 73 14.24 12.78 -7.80
CA ALA A 73 15.63 13.17 -7.68
C ALA A 73 15.85 14.59 -7.15
N ARG A 74 14.87 15.46 -7.29
CA ARG A 74 14.89 16.86 -6.82
C ARG A 74 14.18 17.06 -5.49
N GLY A 75 13.62 15.98 -4.93
CA GLY A 75 12.86 16.04 -3.67
C GLY A 75 11.51 16.73 -3.82
N GLU A 76 10.97 16.78 -5.04
CA GLU A 76 9.66 17.35 -5.35
C GLU A 76 8.53 16.33 -5.26
N LEU A 77 8.86 15.03 -5.14
CA LEU A 77 7.95 13.97 -4.76
C LEU A 77 8.25 13.54 -3.33
N SER A 78 7.23 13.52 -2.50
CA SER A 78 7.31 12.98 -1.15
C SER A 78 6.54 11.68 -1.09
N PRO A 79 7.09 10.63 -0.43
CA PRO A 79 6.33 9.41 -0.21
C PRO A 79 5.05 9.73 0.58
N ASP A 80 3.95 9.11 0.16
CA ASP A 80 2.69 9.20 0.87
C ASP A 80 2.77 8.56 2.28
N VAL A 81 1.67 8.58 3.01
CA VAL A 81 1.62 8.01 4.37
C VAL A 81 1.84 6.50 4.34
N GLY A 82 1.25 5.80 3.37
CA GLY A 82 1.39 4.35 3.19
C GLY A 82 2.80 3.94 2.79
N ASP A 83 3.45 4.71 1.93
CA ASP A 83 4.83 4.46 1.54
C ASP A 83 5.78 4.63 2.71
N ARG A 84 5.58 5.66 3.54
CA ARG A 84 6.36 5.86 4.77
C ARG A 84 6.20 4.68 5.72
N TRP A 85 4.98 4.21 5.94
CA TRP A 85 4.70 3.02 6.75
C TRP A 85 5.46 1.79 6.21
N ARG A 86 5.37 1.51 4.90
CA ARG A 86 6.09 0.39 4.27
C ARG A 86 7.60 0.53 4.37
N MET A 87 8.13 1.76 4.26
CA MET A 87 9.57 2.02 4.42
C MET A 87 10.04 1.77 5.86
N GLU A 88 9.25 2.15 6.87
CA GLU A 88 9.54 1.86 8.27
C GLU A 88 9.56 0.36 8.55
N GLN A 89 8.53 -0.36 8.08
CA GLN A 89 8.47 -1.82 8.15
C GLN A 89 9.67 -2.46 7.42
N GLY A 90 10.05 -1.94 6.26
CA GLY A 90 11.21 -2.39 5.50
C GLY A 90 12.53 -2.22 6.25
N ASN A 91 12.70 -1.12 6.98
CA ASN A 91 13.89 -0.88 7.81
C ASN A 91 14.02 -1.90 8.95
N LEU A 92 12.91 -2.21 9.64
CA LEU A 92 12.88 -3.24 10.69
C LEU A 92 13.29 -4.61 10.15
N VAL A 93 12.75 -5.00 8.99
CA VAL A 93 13.11 -6.25 8.32
C VAL A 93 14.59 -6.27 7.92
N ALA A 94 15.13 -5.16 7.39
CA ALA A 94 16.54 -5.08 7.01
C ALA A 94 17.48 -5.17 8.22
N GLU A 95 17.10 -4.60 9.37
CA GLU A 95 17.86 -4.74 10.62
C GLU A 95 17.91 -6.20 11.06
N LEU A 96 16.76 -6.87 11.12
CA LEU A 96 16.65 -8.26 11.55
C LEU A 96 17.34 -9.22 10.57
N ALA A 97 17.28 -8.94 9.26
CA ALA A 97 17.97 -9.74 8.24
C ALA A 97 19.48 -9.78 8.42
N ARG A 98 20.10 -8.77 9.03
CA ARG A 98 21.56 -8.77 9.32
C ARG A 98 21.92 -9.81 10.38
N GLU A 99 21.02 -10.18 11.28
CA GLU A 99 21.25 -11.20 12.31
C GLU A 99 21.43 -12.61 11.72
N GLU A 100 20.90 -12.86 10.51
CA GLU A 100 21.17 -14.07 9.73
C GLU A 100 22.65 -14.23 9.32
N PHE A 101 23.44 -13.19 9.52
CA PHE A 101 24.86 -13.14 9.16
C PHE A 101 25.71 -12.66 10.35
N PRO A 102 25.84 -13.42 11.43
CA PRO A 102 26.41 -12.96 12.71
C PRO A 102 27.90 -12.51 12.61
N GLU A 103 28.64 -12.94 11.57
CA GLU A 103 30.03 -12.53 11.32
C GLU A 103 30.12 -11.30 10.41
N GLY A 104 28.97 -10.72 10.01
CA GLY A 104 28.90 -9.58 9.10
C GLY A 104 29.46 -8.29 9.68
N THR A 105 29.87 -7.39 8.81
CA THR A 105 30.39 -6.07 9.17
C THR A 105 29.57 -4.98 8.49
N PHE A 106 29.04 -4.04 9.28
CA PHE A 106 28.38 -2.85 8.78
C PHE A 106 29.42 -1.89 8.18
N VAL A 107 29.21 -1.48 6.92
CA VAL A 107 30.12 -0.57 6.20
C VAL A 107 29.49 0.83 6.09
N GLY A 108 28.21 0.92 5.75
CA GLY A 108 27.45 2.16 5.66
C GLY A 108 27.90 3.13 4.57
N GLY A 109 28.93 2.80 3.80
CA GLY A 109 29.57 3.66 2.81
C GLY A 109 30.39 2.90 1.77
N PRO A 110 31.34 3.59 1.07
CA PRO A 110 32.25 2.93 0.16
C PRO A 110 33.17 1.97 0.92
N PRO A 111 33.36 0.73 0.42
CA PRO A 111 34.26 -0.23 1.07
C PRO A 111 35.74 0.12 0.82
N SER A 112 36.60 -0.18 1.78
CA SER A 112 38.05 -0.18 1.57
C SER A 112 38.47 -1.43 0.78
N GLU A 113 39.67 -1.39 0.16
CA GLU A 113 40.20 -2.56 -0.55
C GLU A 113 40.37 -3.79 0.36
N ALA A 114 40.66 -3.58 1.65
CA ALA A 114 40.77 -4.66 2.63
C ALA A 114 39.41 -5.31 2.92
N GLN A 115 38.33 -4.54 2.94
CA GLN A 115 36.97 -5.06 3.13
C GLN A 115 36.47 -5.83 1.90
N LEU A 116 36.97 -5.52 0.69
CA LEU A 116 36.63 -6.23 -0.53
C LEU A 116 37.30 -7.59 -0.69
N GLN A 117 38.00 -8.07 0.33
CA GLN A 117 38.43 -9.47 0.41
C GLN A 117 37.24 -10.31 0.90
N PRO A 118 36.78 -11.34 0.13
CA PRO A 118 35.56 -12.07 0.44
C PRO A 118 35.73 -13.04 1.62
N THR A 119 35.90 -12.50 2.81
CA THR A 119 36.17 -13.26 4.05
C THR A 119 34.98 -13.25 5.02
N ARG A 120 34.10 -12.25 4.94
CA ARG A 120 32.92 -12.09 5.78
C ARG A 120 31.83 -11.30 5.06
N PRO A 121 30.55 -11.41 5.44
CA PRO A 121 29.48 -10.59 4.93
C PRO A 121 29.70 -9.10 5.24
N LEU A 122 29.32 -8.23 4.30
CA LEU A 122 29.35 -6.78 4.43
C LEU A 122 27.94 -6.24 4.27
N PHE A 123 27.56 -5.28 5.12
CA PHE A 123 26.23 -4.67 5.10
C PHE A 123 26.27 -3.22 4.63
N GLU A 124 25.22 -2.80 3.91
CA GLU A 124 24.98 -1.42 3.47
C GLU A 124 26.17 -0.84 2.66
N VAL A 125 26.71 -1.63 1.75
CA VAL A 125 27.91 -1.28 1.00
C VAL A 125 27.57 -0.41 -0.21
N ARG A 126 28.13 0.79 -0.25
CA ARG A 126 27.91 1.74 -1.35
C ARG A 126 28.94 1.56 -2.47
N PHE A 127 28.46 1.41 -3.69
CA PHE A 127 29.27 1.43 -4.92
C PHE A 127 28.81 2.54 -5.84
N SER A 128 29.77 3.29 -6.40
CA SER A 128 29.49 4.35 -7.38
C SER A 128 30.35 4.15 -8.62
N VAL A 129 29.73 4.18 -9.79
CA VAL A 129 30.38 4.05 -11.09
C VAL A 129 29.78 5.05 -12.08
N GLY A 130 30.53 6.10 -12.43
CA GLY A 130 30.00 7.22 -13.19
C GLY A 130 28.83 7.88 -12.45
N ASP A 131 27.69 8.02 -13.12
CA ASP A 131 26.49 8.63 -12.55
C ASP A 131 25.62 7.63 -11.74
N MET A 132 26.02 6.37 -11.66
CA MET A 132 25.25 5.32 -10.99
C MET A 132 25.77 5.10 -9.56
N THR A 133 24.86 5.00 -8.60
CA THR A 133 25.16 4.69 -7.21
C THR A 133 24.16 3.68 -6.67
N ILE A 134 24.68 2.59 -6.10
CA ILE A 134 23.90 1.59 -5.39
C ILE A 134 24.37 1.46 -3.95
N ARG A 135 23.48 0.96 -3.11
CA ARG A 135 23.78 0.48 -1.76
C ARG A 135 23.27 -0.95 -1.67
N VAL A 136 24.21 -1.87 -1.47
CA VAL A 136 23.93 -3.31 -1.37
C VAL A 136 23.60 -3.63 0.08
N ASP A 137 22.45 -4.26 0.32
CA ASP A 137 22.00 -4.60 1.67
C ASP A 137 22.97 -5.60 2.30
N VAL A 138 23.25 -6.73 1.62
CA VAL A 138 24.22 -7.73 2.06
C VAL A 138 25.09 -8.20 0.87
N LEU A 139 26.40 -8.10 1.04
CA LEU A 139 27.37 -8.66 0.13
C LEU A 139 28.13 -9.77 0.88
N ARG A 140 27.84 -11.06 0.55
CA ARG A 140 28.43 -12.19 1.27
C ARG A 140 29.47 -12.94 0.45
N PRO A 141 30.51 -13.52 1.10
CA PRO A 141 31.48 -14.34 0.40
C PRO A 141 30.84 -15.56 -0.26
N ALA A 142 31.24 -15.85 -1.49
CA ALA A 142 30.87 -17.12 -2.17
C ALA A 142 31.86 -18.23 -1.79
N PRO A 143 31.42 -19.48 -1.63
CA PRO A 143 32.31 -20.61 -1.33
C PRO A 143 33.41 -20.84 -2.37
N SER A 144 33.15 -20.47 -3.63
CA SER A 144 34.08 -20.57 -4.76
C SER A 144 35.02 -19.36 -4.89
N GLY A 145 34.98 -18.44 -3.95
CA GLY A 145 35.64 -17.12 -4.04
C GLY A 145 34.77 -16.10 -4.77
N GLY A 146 34.99 -14.80 -4.51
CA GLY A 146 34.14 -13.72 -4.97
C GLY A 146 32.91 -13.50 -4.06
N TRP A 147 31.86 -12.88 -4.59
CA TRP A 147 30.75 -12.35 -3.81
C TRP A 147 29.38 -12.86 -4.30
N VAL A 148 28.47 -13.00 -3.38
CA VAL A 148 27.02 -13.15 -3.65
C VAL A 148 26.33 -11.87 -3.22
N LEU A 149 25.56 -11.29 -4.13
CA LEU A 149 24.66 -10.18 -3.88
C LEU A 149 23.37 -10.72 -3.23
N THR A 150 23.05 -10.27 -2.02
CA THR A 150 21.80 -10.58 -1.35
C THR A 150 21.01 -9.28 -1.13
N GLU A 151 19.92 -9.15 -1.83
CA GLU A 151 18.93 -8.07 -1.64
C GLU A 151 17.93 -8.48 -0.59
N VAL A 152 17.63 -7.59 0.37
CA VAL A 152 16.62 -7.83 1.41
C VAL A 152 15.30 -7.15 1.04
N LYS A 153 14.21 -7.89 1.12
CA LYS A 153 12.86 -7.37 0.87
C LYS A 153 11.92 -7.70 2.02
N SER A 154 11.16 -6.71 2.46
CA SER A 154 10.07 -6.91 3.42
C SER A 154 8.85 -7.60 2.83
N SER A 155 8.73 -7.72 1.51
CA SER A 155 7.62 -8.45 0.87
C SER A 155 7.80 -9.96 0.99
N THR A 156 6.69 -10.72 0.88
CA THR A 156 6.69 -12.19 0.85
C THR A 156 7.00 -12.79 -0.53
N MET A 157 7.19 -11.97 -1.56
CA MET A 157 7.51 -12.42 -2.93
C MET A 157 6.47 -13.36 -3.58
N THR A 158 5.25 -13.41 -3.06
CA THR A 158 4.19 -14.30 -3.57
C THR A 158 3.60 -13.84 -4.89
N SER A 159 3.48 -12.53 -5.10
CA SER A 159 2.89 -11.96 -6.31
C SER A 159 3.88 -11.91 -7.49
N ARG A 160 3.34 -12.02 -8.73
CA ARG A 160 4.15 -11.87 -9.95
C ARG A 160 4.78 -10.46 -10.07
N PRO A 161 4.06 -9.34 -9.78
CA PRO A 161 4.66 -8.01 -9.77
C PRO A 161 5.82 -7.88 -8.79
N SER A 162 5.70 -8.35 -7.53
CA SER A 162 6.77 -8.25 -6.54
C SER A 162 8.03 -9.00 -6.98
N ARG A 163 7.87 -10.22 -7.53
CA ARG A 163 9.00 -10.99 -8.10
C ARG A 163 9.66 -10.28 -9.27
N LYS A 164 8.87 -9.66 -10.17
CA LYS A 164 9.41 -8.90 -11.30
C LYS A 164 10.22 -7.69 -10.80
N LYS A 165 9.66 -6.91 -9.88
CA LYS A 165 10.31 -5.72 -9.30
C LYS A 165 11.63 -6.08 -8.60
N ALA A 166 11.65 -7.17 -7.82
CA ALA A 166 12.86 -7.64 -7.15
C ALA A 166 13.95 -8.09 -8.15
N ARG A 167 13.59 -8.81 -9.23
CA ARG A 167 14.56 -9.19 -10.30
C ARG A 167 15.17 -7.97 -10.98
N GLN A 168 14.39 -6.95 -11.29
CA GLN A 168 14.87 -5.70 -11.89
C GLN A 168 15.81 -4.94 -10.95
N ASP A 169 15.49 -4.88 -9.68
CA ASP A 169 16.31 -4.25 -8.64
C ASP A 169 17.68 -4.96 -8.52
N VAL A 170 17.68 -6.27 -8.31
CA VAL A 170 18.90 -7.09 -8.21
C VAL A 170 19.74 -7.01 -9.48
N ALA A 171 19.12 -7.01 -10.65
CA ALA A 171 19.79 -6.92 -11.94
C ALA A 171 20.52 -5.56 -12.13
N PHE A 172 19.87 -4.46 -11.74
CA PHE A 172 20.53 -3.15 -11.79
C PHE A 172 21.75 -3.10 -10.86
N GLN A 173 21.63 -3.62 -9.64
CA GLN A 173 22.75 -3.71 -8.71
C GLN A 173 23.88 -4.59 -9.26
N ALA A 174 23.55 -5.78 -9.79
CA ALA A 174 24.53 -6.67 -10.42
C ALA A 174 25.24 -5.99 -11.60
N TYR A 175 24.52 -5.22 -12.42
CA TYR A 175 25.10 -4.42 -13.49
C TYR A 175 26.11 -3.39 -12.95
N VAL A 176 25.76 -2.62 -11.93
CA VAL A 176 26.66 -1.61 -11.34
C VAL A 176 27.86 -2.28 -10.70
N LEU A 177 27.70 -3.40 -9.96
CA LEU A 177 28.80 -4.16 -9.37
C LEU A 177 29.76 -4.70 -10.43
N SER A 178 29.24 -5.21 -11.55
CA SER A 178 30.07 -5.67 -12.67
C SER A 178 30.92 -4.53 -13.26
N ARG A 179 30.35 -3.31 -13.34
CA ARG A 179 31.04 -2.11 -13.79
C ARG A 179 32.09 -1.62 -12.78
N ALA A 180 31.86 -1.90 -11.48
CA ALA A 180 32.82 -1.65 -10.42
C ALA A 180 33.99 -2.68 -10.39
N GLY A 181 33.95 -3.70 -11.24
CA GLY A 181 34.93 -4.76 -11.30
C GLY A 181 34.85 -5.78 -10.16
N LEU A 182 33.68 -5.88 -9.50
CA LEU A 182 33.43 -6.84 -8.43
C LEU A 182 32.99 -8.21 -9.00
N PRO A 183 33.71 -9.32 -8.71
CA PRO A 183 33.37 -10.64 -9.21
C PRO A 183 32.15 -11.22 -8.45
N LEU A 184 30.96 -11.12 -9.04
CA LEU A 184 29.78 -11.79 -8.53
C LEU A 184 29.76 -13.26 -8.96
N GLN A 185 29.49 -14.16 -8.00
CA GLN A 185 29.30 -15.60 -8.20
C GLN A 185 27.83 -16.00 -8.11
N GLY A 186 27.00 -15.12 -7.56
CA GLY A 186 25.57 -15.35 -7.43
C GLY A 186 24.82 -14.10 -7.01
N ALA A 187 23.50 -14.17 -7.12
CA ALA A 187 22.59 -13.17 -6.66
C ALA A 187 21.32 -13.83 -6.10
N GLU A 188 20.82 -13.32 -5.01
CA GLU A 188 19.60 -13.83 -4.36
C GLU A 188 18.77 -12.70 -3.77
N VAL A 189 17.49 -12.98 -3.51
CA VAL A 189 16.61 -12.14 -2.70
C VAL A 189 16.31 -12.89 -1.40
N MET A 190 16.60 -12.25 -0.29
CA MET A 190 16.17 -12.66 1.04
C MET A 190 14.88 -11.90 1.37
N HIS A 191 13.81 -12.60 1.65
CA HIS A 191 12.48 -12.01 1.80
C HIS A 191 11.72 -12.68 2.93
N LEU A 192 10.63 -12.07 3.39
CA LEU A 192 9.78 -12.69 4.40
C LEU A 192 9.14 -13.97 3.86
N ASN A 193 9.13 -15.00 4.70
CA ASN A 193 8.56 -16.30 4.37
C ASN A 193 7.03 -16.24 4.53
N PRO A 194 6.23 -16.44 3.46
CA PRO A 194 4.78 -16.42 3.56
C PRO A 194 4.20 -17.57 4.39
N GLU A 195 4.98 -18.63 4.62
CA GLU A 195 4.57 -19.79 5.44
C GLU A 195 4.95 -19.63 6.92
N TYR A 196 5.62 -18.53 7.28
CA TYR A 196 5.96 -18.25 8.67
C TYR A 196 4.71 -17.84 9.44
N VAL A 197 4.52 -18.46 10.60
CA VAL A 197 3.48 -18.10 11.57
C VAL A 197 4.14 -17.83 12.93
N HIS A 198 3.91 -16.64 13.47
CA HIS A 198 4.48 -16.25 14.75
C HIS A 198 3.87 -17.08 15.90
N PRO A 199 4.65 -17.53 16.93
CA PRO A 199 6.09 -17.25 17.10
C PRO A 199 7.04 -18.32 16.56
N ASP A 200 6.58 -19.51 16.22
CA ASP A 200 7.43 -20.71 16.19
C ASP A 200 7.29 -21.59 14.94
N SER A 201 6.55 -21.17 13.92
CA SER A 201 6.33 -22.00 12.73
C SER A 201 7.26 -21.62 11.57
N GLY A 202 8.44 -22.23 11.53
CA GLY A 202 9.39 -22.09 10.41
C GLY A 202 10.38 -20.94 10.55
N ASP A 203 11.15 -20.70 9.47
CA ASP A 203 12.10 -19.61 9.38
C ASP A 203 11.38 -18.34 8.89
N LEU A 204 11.63 -17.20 9.57
CA LEU A 204 11.04 -15.91 9.18
C LEU A 204 11.48 -15.46 7.79
N PHE A 205 12.70 -15.81 7.40
CA PHE A 205 13.25 -15.46 6.10
C PHE A 205 13.30 -16.65 5.15
N ALA A 206 12.85 -16.43 3.92
CA ALA A 206 13.08 -17.31 2.78
C ALA A 206 14.10 -16.67 1.82
N ARG A 207 14.75 -17.50 1.00
CA ARG A 207 15.74 -17.04 0.00
C ARG A 207 15.36 -17.54 -1.38
N THR A 208 15.32 -16.64 -2.34
CA THR A 208 15.11 -16.94 -3.75
C THR A 208 16.43 -16.74 -4.49
N ASP A 209 17.03 -17.83 -4.97
CA ASP A 209 18.25 -17.77 -5.80
C ASP A 209 17.88 -17.26 -7.20
N LEU A 210 18.60 -16.24 -7.65
CA LEU A 210 18.48 -15.63 -8.98
C LEU A 210 19.73 -15.84 -9.82
N THR A 211 20.69 -16.65 -9.36
CA THR A 211 21.96 -16.89 -10.05
C THR A 211 21.72 -17.49 -11.45
N GLY A 212 22.21 -16.80 -12.48
CA GLY A 212 22.03 -17.20 -13.88
C GLY A 212 20.63 -16.93 -14.47
N GLU A 213 19.74 -16.27 -13.73
CA GLU A 213 18.38 -15.95 -14.19
C GLU A 213 18.17 -14.47 -14.55
N LEU A 214 19.22 -13.63 -14.45
CA LEU A 214 19.10 -12.18 -14.57
C LEU A 214 19.64 -11.59 -15.88
N ASP A 215 20.10 -12.41 -16.83
CA ASP A 215 20.79 -11.93 -18.03
C ASP A 215 19.95 -10.92 -18.84
N GLU A 216 18.67 -11.20 -19.00
CA GLU A 216 17.74 -10.30 -19.71
C GLU A 216 17.59 -8.97 -18.97
N GLN A 217 17.34 -8.99 -17.66
CA GLN A 217 17.16 -7.79 -16.84
C GLN A 217 18.47 -6.99 -16.69
N ILE A 218 19.60 -7.65 -16.65
CA ILE A 218 20.93 -6.99 -16.67
C ILE A 218 21.15 -6.29 -18.01
N GLN A 219 20.77 -6.91 -19.11
CA GLN A 219 20.85 -6.28 -20.42
C GLN A 219 19.90 -5.07 -20.51
N GLU A 220 18.68 -5.20 -19.99
CA GLU A 220 17.73 -4.09 -19.88
C GLU A 220 18.28 -2.94 -19.01
N ALA A 221 18.92 -3.25 -17.88
CA ALA A 221 19.56 -2.26 -17.02
C ALA A 221 20.71 -1.54 -17.75
N ARG A 222 21.50 -2.28 -18.53
CA ARG A 222 22.61 -1.72 -19.34
C ARG A 222 22.12 -0.72 -20.37
N GLU A 223 20.95 -0.96 -20.98
CA GLU A 223 20.36 -0.09 -21.99
C GLU A 223 19.69 1.14 -21.37
N ARG A 224 18.93 0.95 -20.28
CA ARG A 224 18.14 2.01 -19.65
C ARG A 224 18.96 2.95 -18.75
N ALA A 225 19.98 2.45 -18.05
CA ALA A 225 20.71 3.26 -17.09
C ALA A 225 21.36 4.51 -17.70
N PRO A 226 22.00 4.46 -18.91
CA PRO A 226 22.51 5.67 -19.55
C PRO A 226 21.42 6.67 -19.96
N GLU A 227 20.25 6.18 -20.40
CA GLU A 227 19.10 7.01 -20.72
C GLU A 227 18.58 7.72 -19.47
N PHE A 228 18.37 6.99 -18.37
CA PHE A 228 17.90 7.53 -17.09
C PHE A 228 18.88 8.56 -16.52
N ALA A 229 20.17 8.27 -16.53
CA ALA A 229 21.19 9.24 -16.13
C ALA A 229 21.16 10.52 -17.02
N SER A 230 20.87 10.38 -18.30
CA SER A 230 20.69 11.53 -19.19
C SER A 230 19.44 12.35 -18.86
N VAL A 231 18.34 11.69 -18.49
CA VAL A 231 17.10 12.35 -18.03
C VAL A 231 17.34 13.13 -16.75
N LEU A 232 18.06 12.56 -15.77
CA LEU A 232 18.36 13.21 -14.49
C LEU A 232 19.17 14.51 -14.65
N ARG A 233 20.04 14.60 -15.68
CA ARG A 233 20.84 15.80 -15.97
C ARG A 233 20.09 16.91 -16.71
N ARG A 234 18.81 16.70 -17.03
CA ARG A 234 18.01 17.76 -17.71
C ARG A 234 17.60 18.83 -16.71
N ASP A 235 17.57 20.07 -17.16
CA ASP A 235 17.06 21.21 -16.36
C ASP A 235 15.55 21.18 -16.21
N GLU A 236 14.82 20.53 -17.13
CA GLU A 236 13.38 20.43 -17.15
C GLU A 236 12.92 18.95 -17.16
N PRO A 237 11.76 18.65 -16.54
CA PRO A 237 11.22 17.30 -16.54
C PRO A 237 10.89 16.84 -17.96
N PRO A 238 11.09 15.53 -18.27
CA PRO A 238 10.74 15.03 -19.59
C PRO A 238 9.22 15.03 -19.77
N ASN A 239 8.74 15.54 -20.91
CA ASN A 239 7.38 15.28 -21.33
C ASN A 239 7.30 13.89 -21.93
N LEU A 240 6.43 13.06 -21.35
CA LEU A 240 6.21 11.70 -21.79
C LEU A 240 4.91 11.62 -22.58
N TRP A 241 4.88 10.71 -23.57
CA TRP A 241 3.62 10.37 -24.22
C TRP A 241 2.67 9.78 -23.18
N PRO A 242 1.39 10.16 -23.17
CA PRO A 242 0.43 9.60 -22.23
C PRO A 242 0.42 8.07 -22.25
N SER A 243 0.23 7.48 -21.08
CA SER A 243 0.18 6.03 -20.88
C SER A 243 -0.76 5.70 -19.72
N ARG A 244 -0.93 4.43 -19.45
CA ARG A 244 -1.71 4.00 -18.26
C ARG A 244 -1.15 4.53 -16.95
N ALA A 245 0.16 4.73 -16.86
CA ALA A 245 0.79 5.28 -15.67
C ALA A 245 0.31 6.71 -15.34
N CYS A 246 -0.24 7.46 -16.32
CA CYS A 246 -0.76 8.80 -16.06
C CYS A 246 -1.95 8.84 -15.08
N ASN A 247 -2.63 7.72 -14.88
CA ASN A 247 -3.75 7.65 -13.93
C ASN A 247 -3.31 7.60 -12.45
N THR A 248 -2.09 7.15 -12.20
CA THR A 248 -1.48 7.00 -10.87
C THR A 248 -0.20 7.81 -10.75
N CYS A 249 0.00 8.78 -11.64
CA CYS A 249 1.20 9.60 -11.69
C CYS A 249 1.13 10.71 -10.64
N ASP A 250 2.10 10.73 -9.73
CA ASP A 250 2.23 11.72 -8.65
C ASP A 250 3.01 12.97 -9.08
N CYS A 251 3.26 13.16 -10.39
CA CYS A 251 3.98 14.33 -10.86
C CYS A 251 3.24 15.64 -10.51
N PRO A 252 3.94 16.65 -9.93
CA PRO A 252 3.32 17.93 -9.55
C PRO A 252 2.67 18.69 -10.70
N GLU A 253 3.17 18.46 -11.90
CA GLU A 253 2.70 19.08 -13.14
C GLU A 253 2.33 18.01 -14.16
N ALA A 254 1.16 18.14 -14.77
CA ALA A 254 0.72 17.26 -15.85
C ALA A 254 1.62 17.37 -17.09
N CYS A 255 1.91 16.24 -17.74
CA CYS A 255 2.65 16.23 -19.02
C CYS A 255 1.83 16.82 -20.18
N HIS A 256 0.50 16.72 -20.09
CA HIS A 256 -0.43 17.02 -21.17
C HIS A 256 -1.70 17.66 -20.62
N ASP A 257 -2.25 18.58 -21.39
CA ASP A 257 -3.58 19.13 -21.16
C ASP A 257 -4.62 18.17 -21.79
N LEU A 258 -4.97 17.12 -21.05
CA LEU A 258 -5.97 16.15 -21.48
C LEU A 258 -7.38 16.66 -21.12
N PRO A 259 -8.41 16.31 -21.94
CA PRO A 259 -9.79 16.60 -21.59
C PRO A 259 -10.17 16.03 -20.22
N GLU A 260 -11.04 16.71 -19.50
CA GLU A 260 -11.55 16.26 -18.19
C GLU A 260 -12.11 14.84 -18.25
N HIS A 261 -12.80 14.51 -19.35
CA HIS A 261 -13.24 13.17 -19.68
C HIS A 261 -12.46 12.64 -20.85
N SER A 262 -11.64 11.65 -20.63
CA SER A 262 -10.72 11.10 -21.63
C SER A 262 -10.67 9.57 -21.56
N VAL A 263 -9.86 8.98 -22.44
CA VAL A 263 -9.56 7.55 -22.37
C VAL A 263 -9.05 7.11 -20.99
N LEU A 264 -8.35 8.00 -20.27
CA LEU A 264 -7.80 7.71 -18.93
C LEU A 264 -8.85 7.70 -17.83
N THR A 265 -10.03 8.28 -18.07
CA THR A 265 -11.15 8.29 -17.11
C THR A 265 -12.18 7.18 -17.38
N LEU A 266 -11.91 6.26 -18.31
CA LEU A 266 -12.79 5.09 -18.52
C LEU A 266 -12.69 4.13 -17.34
N PRO A 267 -13.82 3.57 -16.84
CA PRO A 267 -13.80 2.60 -15.75
C PRO A 267 -12.87 1.41 -16.04
N ARG A 268 -11.91 1.14 -15.14
CA ARG A 268 -10.91 0.06 -15.28
C ARG A 268 -10.13 0.09 -16.61
N TYR A 269 -9.88 1.27 -17.17
CA TYR A 269 -9.17 1.39 -18.44
C TYR A 269 -7.80 0.68 -18.39
N TYR A 270 -7.11 0.73 -17.27
CA TYR A 270 -5.77 0.14 -17.09
C TYR A 270 -5.71 -1.39 -17.22
N TYR A 271 -6.85 -2.08 -17.23
CA TYR A 271 -6.93 -3.51 -17.53
C TYR A 271 -7.21 -3.82 -19.02
N GLN A 272 -7.36 -2.81 -19.87
CA GLN A 272 -7.79 -2.99 -21.25
C GLN A 272 -6.63 -2.69 -22.23
N GLY A 273 -5.95 -3.76 -22.71
CA GLY A 273 -4.79 -3.62 -23.62
C GLY A 273 -5.05 -2.80 -24.88
N TYR A 274 -6.26 -2.89 -25.46
CA TYR A 274 -6.63 -2.12 -26.63
C TYR A 274 -6.65 -0.59 -26.42
N LEU A 275 -6.71 -0.12 -25.18
CA LEU A 275 -6.66 1.32 -24.87
C LEU A 275 -5.25 1.87 -25.07
N ASP A 276 -4.21 1.05 -24.92
CA ASP A 276 -2.84 1.47 -25.23
C ASP A 276 -2.70 1.78 -26.74
N GLU A 277 -3.33 0.97 -27.61
CA GLU A 277 -3.34 1.19 -29.04
C GLU A 277 -4.02 2.52 -29.39
N LEU A 278 -5.15 2.83 -28.75
CA LEU A 278 -5.86 4.10 -28.94
C LEU A 278 -5.03 5.30 -28.45
N ILE A 279 -4.36 5.15 -27.33
CA ILE A 279 -3.45 6.15 -26.78
C ILE A 279 -2.27 6.39 -27.74
N GLU A 280 -1.66 5.35 -28.27
CA GLU A 280 -0.57 5.43 -29.25
C GLU A 280 -1.03 6.07 -30.57
N GLU A 281 -2.28 5.87 -30.98
CA GLU A 281 -2.89 6.51 -32.14
C GLU A 281 -3.30 7.98 -31.89
N GLY A 282 -3.15 8.49 -30.66
CA GLY A 282 -3.52 9.86 -30.29
C GLY A 282 -5.03 10.08 -30.15
N LYS A 283 -5.78 9.03 -29.85
CA LYS A 283 -7.22 9.09 -29.60
C LYS A 283 -7.48 9.25 -28.11
N TRP A 284 -7.81 10.45 -27.68
CA TRP A 284 -7.94 10.80 -26.27
C TRP A 284 -9.37 11.07 -25.82
N THR A 285 -10.20 11.61 -26.74
CA THR A 285 -11.53 12.10 -26.39
C THR A 285 -12.56 10.98 -26.37
N LEU A 286 -13.62 11.16 -25.60
CA LEU A 286 -14.70 10.17 -25.54
C LEU A 286 -15.45 10.04 -26.88
N GLU A 287 -15.50 11.12 -27.69
CA GLU A 287 -16.08 11.09 -29.03
C GLU A 287 -15.31 10.15 -29.97
N GLU A 288 -13.97 10.16 -29.90
CA GLU A 288 -13.12 9.27 -30.69
C GLU A 288 -13.26 7.80 -30.27
N LEU A 289 -13.65 7.56 -29.02
CA LEU A 289 -13.87 6.23 -28.49
C LEU A 289 -15.29 5.70 -28.75
N ALA A 290 -16.25 6.59 -28.96
CA ALA A 290 -17.66 6.22 -29.11
C ALA A 290 -17.86 5.20 -30.24
N GLY A 291 -18.50 4.08 -29.92
CA GLY A 291 -18.74 2.99 -30.88
C GLY A 291 -17.55 2.06 -31.15
N HIS A 292 -16.44 2.21 -30.42
CA HIS A 292 -15.32 1.27 -30.54
C HIS A 292 -15.76 -0.16 -30.15
N PRO A 293 -15.49 -1.21 -30.97
CA PRO A 293 -16.07 -2.54 -30.80
C PRO A 293 -15.65 -3.25 -29.51
N ASN A 294 -14.54 -2.85 -28.92
CA ASN A 294 -14.03 -3.46 -27.68
C ASN A 294 -14.52 -2.78 -26.40
N LEU A 295 -15.32 -1.69 -26.50
CA LEU A 295 -15.90 -1.02 -25.34
C LEU A 295 -16.90 -1.95 -24.63
N LYS A 296 -16.71 -2.12 -23.33
CA LYS A 296 -17.66 -2.85 -22.47
C LYS A 296 -18.87 -1.96 -22.16
N PRO A 297 -20.03 -2.55 -21.76
CA PRO A 297 -21.22 -1.78 -21.41
C PRO A 297 -20.93 -0.65 -20.41
N ARG A 298 -20.17 -0.88 -19.34
CA ARG A 298 -19.79 0.16 -18.38
C ARG A 298 -19.02 1.34 -18.99
N HIS A 299 -18.19 1.10 -20.04
CA HIS A 299 -17.49 2.18 -20.77
C HIS A 299 -18.48 3.01 -21.57
N GLN A 300 -19.44 2.34 -22.23
CA GLN A 300 -20.49 3.00 -23.01
C GLN A 300 -21.39 3.85 -22.11
N ASN A 301 -21.77 3.33 -20.96
CA ASN A 301 -22.58 4.01 -19.95
C ASN A 301 -21.85 5.26 -19.42
N TYR A 302 -20.54 5.14 -19.15
CA TYR A 302 -19.72 6.28 -18.75
C TYR A 302 -19.61 7.35 -19.85
N ILE A 303 -19.35 6.95 -21.09
CA ILE A 303 -19.30 7.87 -22.23
C ILE A 303 -20.65 8.59 -22.38
N GLN A 304 -21.76 7.87 -22.28
CA GLN A 304 -23.10 8.45 -22.34
C GLN A 304 -23.33 9.48 -21.23
N ALA A 305 -23.01 9.12 -19.97
CA ALA A 305 -23.16 10.02 -18.83
C ALA A 305 -22.29 11.28 -18.98
N ALA A 306 -21.01 11.12 -19.34
CA ALA A 306 -20.09 12.23 -19.50
C ALA A 306 -20.49 13.19 -20.65
N GLN A 307 -21.00 12.66 -21.78
CA GLN A 307 -21.49 13.46 -22.91
C GLN A 307 -22.79 14.19 -22.60
N ALA A 308 -23.69 13.57 -21.80
CA ALA A 308 -24.94 14.19 -21.39
C ALA A 308 -24.74 15.21 -20.24
N GLY A 309 -23.68 15.09 -19.46
CA GLY A 309 -23.48 15.87 -18.23
C GLY A 309 -24.46 15.46 -17.11
N GLU A 310 -25.10 14.29 -17.23
CA GLU A 310 -26.11 13.77 -16.33
C GLU A 310 -25.80 12.29 -15.98
N PRO A 311 -26.28 11.77 -14.83
CA PRO A 311 -26.02 10.39 -14.46
C PRO A 311 -26.72 9.41 -15.39
N PHE A 312 -26.05 8.31 -15.70
CA PHE A 312 -26.65 7.12 -16.32
C PHE A 312 -27.14 6.17 -15.24
N VAL A 313 -28.37 5.66 -15.40
CA VAL A 313 -28.97 4.69 -14.46
C VAL A 313 -29.61 3.55 -15.24
N ASP A 314 -29.11 2.34 -15.05
CA ASP A 314 -29.81 1.10 -15.43
C ASP A 314 -30.76 0.67 -14.31
N ARG A 315 -31.98 1.19 -14.33
CA ARG A 315 -32.99 0.94 -13.27
C ARG A 315 -33.22 -0.54 -13.06
N SER A 316 -33.28 -1.34 -14.12
CA SER A 316 -33.56 -2.78 -14.03
C SER A 316 -32.43 -3.54 -13.35
N ALA A 317 -31.19 -3.18 -13.65
CA ALA A 317 -30.03 -3.80 -13.00
C ALA A 317 -29.91 -3.39 -11.53
N VAL A 318 -30.17 -2.10 -11.22
CA VAL A 318 -30.20 -1.60 -9.84
C VAL A 318 -31.31 -2.28 -9.03
N GLU A 319 -32.53 -2.35 -9.56
CA GLU A 319 -33.67 -3.05 -8.92
C GLU A 319 -33.35 -4.52 -8.64
N SER A 320 -32.73 -5.20 -9.61
CA SER A 320 -32.32 -6.61 -9.44
C SER A 320 -31.26 -6.78 -8.36
N ALA A 321 -30.29 -5.87 -8.26
CA ALA A 321 -29.26 -5.93 -7.24
C ALA A 321 -29.84 -5.66 -5.84
N LEU A 322 -30.70 -4.65 -5.69
CA LEU A 322 -31.34 -4.34 -4.41
C LEU A 322 -32.33 -5.43 -3.95
N ALA A 323 -32.93 -6.17 -4.87
CA ALA A 323 -33.84 -7.28 -4.56
C ALA A 323 -33.16 -8.49 -3.90
N GLU A 324 -31.81 -8.54 -3.90
CA GLU A 324 -31.04 -9.57 -3.19
C GLU A 324 -30.93 -9.29 -1.69
N LEU A 325 -31.24 -8.07 -1.24
CA LEU A 325 -31.06 -7.64 0.14
C LEU A 325 -32.21 -8.13 1.05
N GLU A 326 -31.82 -8.62 2.21
CA GLU A 326 -32.71 -9.04 3.29
C GLU A 326 -32.50 -8.18 4.53
N TYR A 327 -33.57 -7.62 5.10
CA TYR A 327 -33.48 -6.83 6.33
C TYR A 327 -33.40 -7.73 7.58
N PRO A 328 -32.71 -7.23 8.64
CA PRO A 328 -32.05 -5.94 8.76
C PRO A 328 -30.79 -5.84 7.89
N LEU A 329 -30.44 -4.63 7.43
CA LEU A 329 -29.20 -4.37 6.74
C LEU A 329 -28.13 -3.91 7.73
N TYR A 330 -26.97 -4.54 7.68
CA TYR A 330 -25.79 -4.23 8.49
C TYR A 330 -24.73 -3.60 7.60
N PHE A 331 -24.56 -2.29 7.63
CA PHE A 331 -23.53 -1.59 6.89
C PHE A 331 -22.23 -1.65 7.70
N LEU A 332 -21.30 -2.46 7.26
CA LEU A 332 -20.08 -2.82 7.99
C LEU A 332 -18.85 -2.33 7.24
N ASP A 333 -17.92 -1.77 7.99
CA ASP A 333 -16.58 -1.40 7.54
C ASP A 333 -15.55 -1.73 8.61
N PHE A 334 -14.36 -2.20 8.21
CA PHE A 334 -13.26 -2.54 9.10
C PHE A 334 -12.03 -1.68 8.80
N GLU A 335 -11.28 -1.36 9.88
CA GLU A 335 -9.92 -0.90 9.76
C GLU A 335 -8.94 -1.97 10.30
N ALA A 336 -7.88 -2.22 9.54
CA ALA A 336 -6.89 -3.23 9.88
C ALA A 336 -5.47 -2.76 9.61
N ILE A 337 -4.55 -3.11 10.50
CA ILE A 337 -3.12 -2.85 10.36
C ILE A 337 -2.41 -4.13 9.89
N ASP A 338 -1.39 -3.96 9.04
CA ASP A 338 -0.52 -5.03 8.60
C ASP A 338 0.93 -4.75 9.03
N TYR A 339 1.58 -5.78 9.55
CA TYR A 339 2.96 -5.71 10.00
C TYR A 339 3.84 -6.62 9.15
N ALA A 340 5.01 -6.12 8.74
CA ALA A 340 6.01 -6.98 8.10
C ALA A 340 6.49 -8.08 9.04
N LEU A 341 6.72 -7.72 10.31
CA LEU A 341 7.08 -8.64 11.39
C LEU A 341 5.85 -8.89 12.25
N PRO A 342 5.19 -10.06 12.14
CA PRO A 342 3.93 -10.32 12.83
C PRO A 342 4.11 -10.28 14.36
N PRO A 343 3.35 -9.42 15.10
CA PRO A 343 3.55 -9.25 16.54
C PRO A 343 2.73 -10.21 17.40
N PHE A 344 1.68 -10.83 16.84
CA PHE A 344 0.72 -11.62 17.61
C PHE A 344 0.80 -13.11 17.29
N GLU A 345 0.50 -13.95 18.27
CA GLU A 345 0.46 -15.41 18.09
C GLU A 345 -0.55 -15.79 16.99
N GLY A 346 -0.12 -16.65 16.08
CA GLY A 346 -0.93 -17.12 14.96
C GLY A 346 -1.00 -16.16 13.79
N THR A 347 -0.22 -15.04 13.76
CA THR A 347 -0.17 -14.14 12.61
C THR A 347 1.05 -14.39 11.72
N SER A 348 0.88 -14.07 10.44
CA SER A 348 1.88 -14.19 9.37
C SER A 348 2.36 -12.81 8.90
N PRO A 349 3.50 -12.72 8.19
CA PRO A 349 3.96 -11.44 7.62
C PRO A 349 2.92 -10.81 6.70
N TRP A 350 2.59 -9.54 6.94
CA TRP A 350 1.60 -8.75 6.21
C TRP A 350 0.16 -9.25 6.30
N GLU A 351 -0.14 -10.11 7.27
CA GLU A 351 -1.52 -10.46 7.60
C GLU A 351 -2.25 -9.25 8.18
N LYS A 352 -3.50 -9.08 7.77
CA LYS A 352 -4.36 -8.01 8.26
C LYS A 352 -4.82 -8.29 9.69
N VAL A 353 -4.55 -7.38 10.59
CA VAL A 353 -4.99 -7.43 11.98
C VAL A 353 -6.07 -6.37 12.18
N PRO A 354 -7.37 -6.74 12.20
CA PRO A 354 -8.44 -5.78 12.39
C PRO A 354 -8.39 -5.22 13.81
N PHE A 355 -8.44 -3.89 13.92
CA PHE A 355 -8.42 -3.18 15.20
C PHE A 355 -9.67 -2.34 15.45
N GLN A 356 -10.45 -2.07 14.41
CA GLN A 356 -11.65 -1.23 14.45
C GLN A 356 -12.71 -1.76 13.50
N TYR A 357 -13.98 -1.55 13.85
CA TYR A 357 -15.10 -1.57 12.91
C TYR A 357 -16.14 -0.51 13.26
N SER A 358 -16.89 -0.12 12.25
CA SER A 358 -18.14 0.64 12.37
C SER A 358 -19.30 -0.16 11.77
N LEU A 359 -20.48 -0.01 12.33
CA LEU A 359 -21.67 -0.78 11.96
C LEU A 359 -22.93 0.07 12.08
N HIS A 360 -23.54 0.46 10.96
CA HIS A 360 -24.89 1.03 10.95
C HIS A 360 -25.92 -0.06 10.69
N VAL A 361 -27.04 -0.04 11.43
CA VAL A 361 -28.08 -1.07 11.35
C VAL A 361 -29.42 -0.45 10.94
N VAL A 362 -29.89 -0.82 9.75
CA VAL A 362 -31.19 -0.43 9.20
C VAL A 362 -32.15 -1.61 9.30
N LYS A 363 -33.23 -1.48 10.09
CA LYS A 363 -34.14 -2.60 10.42
C LYS A 363 -35.22 -2.85 9.38
N GLU A 364 -35.68 -1.82 8.72
CA GLU A 364 -36.78 -1.85 7.79
C GLU A 364 -36.55 -0.83 6.66
N GLU A 365 -37.23 -1.03 5.53
CA GLU A 365 -37.23 -0.08 4.44
C GLU A 365 -38.01 1.19 4.83
N GLN A 366 -37.34 2.22 5.31
CA GLN A 366 -37.97 3.49 5.70
C GLN A 366 -37.07 4.68 5.30
N PRO A 367 -37.65 5.88 5.08
CA PRO A 367 -36.85 7.10 4.94
C PRO A 367 -36.23 7.43 6.29
N LEU A 368 -34.89 7.25 6.42
CA LEU A 368 -34.14 7.33 7.67
C LEU A 368 -33.32 8.63 7.76
N GLY A 369 -33.52 9.35 8.87
CA GLY A 369 -32.56 10.34 9.34
C GLY A 369 -31.39 9.66 10.07
N ARG A 370 -30.23 10.33 10.17
CA ARG A 370 -29.05 9.76 10.85
C ARG A 370 -29.35 9.34 12.30
N GLU A 371 -30.17 10.10 13.01
CA GLU A 371 -30.55 9.81 14.40
C GLU A 371 -31.48 8.58 14.56
N GLU A 372 -32.07 8.09 13.46
CA GLU A 372 -32.99 6.94 13.47
C GLU A 372 -32.30 5.62 13.15
N VAL A 373 -31.07 5.67 12.61
CA VAL A 373 -30.23 4.50 12.30
C VAL A 373 -29.38 4.15 13.51
N ALA A 374 -29.48 2.91 13.98
CA ALA A 374 -28.66 2.46 15.10
C ALA A 374 -27.19 2.34 14.63
N HIS A 375 -26.28 2.96 15.37
CA HIS A 375 -24.85 2.86 15.16
C HIS A 375 -24.19 2.07 16.30
N LYS A 376 -23.24 1.23 15.95
CA LYS A 376 -22.37 0.48 16.87
C LYS A 376 -20.97 0.55 16.32
N GLU A 377 -20.00 0.59 17.23
CA GLU A 377 -18.60 0.70 16.86
C GLU A 377 -17.71 -0.04 17.83
N PHE A 378 -16.51 -0.32 17.41
CA PHE A 378 -15.45 -0.87 18.21
C PHE A 378 -14.11 -0.34 17.72
N LEU A 379 -13.29 0.14 18.64
CA LEU A 379 -11.88 0.46 18.43
C LEU A 379 -11.07 -0.12 19.58
N TRP A 380 -10.04 -0.89 19.27
CA TRP A 380 -9.17 -1.44 20.29
C TRP A 380 -8.16 -0.40 20.76
N THR A 381 -8.25 0.00 22.03
CA THR A 381 -7.33 0.93 22.68
C THR A 381 -6.51 0.25 23.78
N GLY A 382 -6.67 -1.07 23.96
CA GLY A 382 -5.97 -1.86 24.95
C GLY A 382 -4.59 -2.35 24.49
N GLU A 383 -3.92 -3.03 25.40
CA GLU A 383 -2.65 -3.71 25.11
C GLU A 383 -2.90 -5.08 24.44
N GLY A 384 -1.97 -5.50 23.55
CA GLY A 384 -1.95 -6.83 22.97
C GLY A 384 -2.84 -6.99 21.72
N ASP A 385 -3.23 -8.22 21.44
CA ASP A 385 -3.92 -8.61 20.21
C ASP A 385 -5.38 -8.10 20.16
N PRO A 386 -5.74 -7.24 19.21
CA PRO A 386 -7.09 -6.68 19.07
C PRO A 386 -8.12 -7.68 18.52
N ARG A 387 -7.70 -8.76 17.86
CA ARG A 387 -8.57 -9.63 17.07
C ARG A 387 -9.64 -10.31 17.93
N ARG A 388 -9.27 -10.83 19.12
CA ARG A 388 -10.23 -11.52 20.00
C ARG A 388 -11.29 -10.57 20.56
N PRO A 389 -10.97 -9.43 21.19
CA PRO A 389 -11.98 -8.47 21.67
C PRO A 389 -12.90 -7.95 20.56
N LEU A 390 -12.33 -7.69 19.38
CA LEU A 390 -13.09 -7.27 18.21
C LEU A 390 -14.08 -8.36 17.78
N ALA A 391 -13.62 -9.59 17.63
CA ALA A 391 -14.46 -10.75 17.26
C ALA A 391 -15.60 -10.97 18.26
N GLU A 392 -15.33 -10.93 19.57
CA GLU A 392 -16.33 -11.05 20.62
C GLU A 392 -17.43 -9.99 20.53
N ARG A 393 -17.04 -8.74 20.23
CA ARG A 393 -17.99 -7.64 20.10
C ARG A 393 -18.80 -7.75 18.82
N LEU A 394 -18.15 -8.06 17.68
CA LEU A 394 -18.80 -8.21 16.39
C LEU A 394 -19.89 -9.30 16.40
N VAL A 395 -19.62 -10.45 17.04
CA VAL A 395 -20.59 -11.56 17.19
C VAL A 395 -21.82 -11.15 18.02
N GLN A 396 -21.68 -10.20 18.95
CA GLN A 396 -22.80 -9.64 19.71
C GLN A 396 -23.59 -8.59 18.92
N ASP A 397 -22.92 -7.87 18.03
CA ASP A 397 -23.49 -6.73 17.33
C ASP A 397 -24.23 -7.11 16.05
N ILE A 398 -23.82 -8.16 15.34
CA ILE A 398 -24.49 -8.68 14.13
C ILE A 398 -25.42 -9.83 14.51
N GLY A 399 -26.71 -9.69 14.17
CA GLY A 399 -27.73 -10.72 14.41
C GLY A 399 -27.63 -11.90 13.42
N PRO A 400 -28.49 -12.94 13.62
CA PRO A 400 -28.45 -14.16 12.81
C PRO A 400 -29.11 -14.04 11.43
N GLU A 401 -29.77 -12.94 11.13
CA GLU A 401 -30.54 -12.73 9.89
C GLU A 401 -30.16 -11.39 9.26
N GLY A 402 -30.48 -11.21 7.98
CA GLY A 402 -30.30 -9.96 7.25
C GLY A 402 -28.97 -9.90 6.47
N SER A 403 -28.85 -8.95 5.56
CA SER A 403 -27.68 -8.78 4.71
C SER A 403 -26.61 -7.93 5.39
N ILE A 404 -25.33 -8.29 5.17
CA ILE A 404 -24.17 -7.50 5.61
C ILE A 404 -23.69 -6.72 4.38
N VAL A 405 -23.97 -5.42 4.37
CA VAL A 405 -23.62 -4.52 3.28
C VAL A 405 -22.22 -3.96 3.51
N VAL A 406 -21.37 -4.14 2.54
CA VAL A 406 -19.97 -3.67 2.55
C VAL A 406 -19.67 -2.93 1.25
N TYR A 407 -18.54 -2.21 1.23
CA TYR A 407 -18.11 -1.52 0.01
C TYR A 407 -16.77 -2.10 -0.47
N ASN A 408 -16.80 -2.87 -1.60
CA ASN A 408 -15.69 -3.69 -2.08
C ASN A 408 -15.37 -4.90 -1.17
N ALA A 409 -16.27 -5.85 -1.14
CA ALA A 409 -16.33 -6.99 -0.22
C ALA A 409 -15.04 -7.84 -0.08
N THR A 410 -14.02 -7.64 -0.91
CA THR A 410 -12.79 -8.46 -0.87
C THR A 410 -12.02 -8.27 0.44
N PHE A 411 -12.00 -7.06 0.98
CA PHE A 411 -11.29 -6.73 2.21
C PHE A 411 -12.01 -7.31 3.44
N GLU A 412 -13.29 -7.00 3.61
CA GLU A 412 -14.10 -7.45 4.74
C GLU A 412 -14.24 -8.97 4.76
N LYS A 413 -14.37 -9.58 3.58
CA LYS A 413 -14.38 -11.03 3.45
C LYS A 413 -13.08 -11.65 3.95
N GLY A 414 -11.92 -11.09 3.57
CA GLY A 414 -10.62 -11.54 4.06
C GLY A 414 -10.51 -11.46 5.58
N ILE A 415 -10.91 -10.32 6.18
CA ILE A 415 -10.93 -10.15 7.63
C ILE A 415 -11.81 -11.20 8.33
N LEU A 416 -13.01 -11.46 7.79
CA LEU A 416 -13.92 -12.45 8.37
C LEU A 416 -13.37 -13.89 8.25
N GLU A 417 -12.71 -14.23 7.14
CA GLU A 417 -12.05 -15.52 6.91
C GLU A 417 -10.84 -15.70 7.87
N ASP A 418 -10.03 -14.66 8.08
CA ASP A 418 -8.90 -14.69 9.02
C ASP A 418 -9.40 -14.83 10.48
N LEU A 419 -10.50 -14.14 10.86
CA LEU A 419 -11.14 -14.29 12.17
C LEU A 419 -11.77 -15.67 12.35
N GLN A 420 -12.34 -16.26 11.30
CA GLN A 420 -12.86 -17.63 11.31
C GLN A 420 -11.75 -18.64 11.64
N GLU A 421 -10.60 -18.53 10.99
CA GLU A 421 -9.45 -19.40 11.23
C GLU A 421 -8.85 -19.20 12.63
N ALA A 422 -8.72 -17.94 13.05
CA ALA A 422 -8.11 -17.60 14.36
C ALA A 422 -9.00 -18.01 15.55
N PHE A 423 -10.32 -18.05 15.39
CA PHE A 423 -11.27 -18.27 16.49
C PHE A 423 -12.31 -19.35 16.20
N PRO A 424 -11.93 -20.65 16.23
CA PRO A 424 -12.81 -21.78 15.90
C PRO A 424 -14.14 -21.82 16.70
N GLN A 425 -14.20 -21.21 17.89
CA GLN A 425 -15.44 -21.13 18.68
C GLN A 425 -16.54 -20.26 18.04
N TRP A 426 -16.21 -19.44 17.04
CA TRP A 426 -17.11 -18.60 16.25
C TRP A 426 -17.07 -18.91 14.76
N GLU A 427 -16.46 -20.03 14.35
CA GLU A 427 -16.33 -20.45 12.97
C GLU A 427 -17.66 -20.37 12.20
N ASP A 428 -18.73 -21.02 12.72
CA ASP A 428 -20.06 -21.01 12.11
C ASP A 428 -20.63 -19.59 11.95
N ARG A 429 -20.27 -18.64 12.86
CA ARG A 429 -20.76 -17.26 12.80
C ARG A 429 -20.06 -16.46 11.71
N PHE A 430 -18.76 -16.59 11.57
CA PHE A 430 -18.00 -15.89 10.54
C PHE A 430 -18.26 -16.49 9.15
N GLU A 431 -18.46 -17.80 9.05
CA GLU A 431 -18.91 -18.43 7.82
C GLU A 431 -20.28 -17.89 7.38
N ASP A 432 -21.26 -17.79 8.28
CA ASP A 432 -22.57 -17.17 8.04
C ASP A 432 -22.42 -15.71 7.59
N TYR A 433 -21.59 -14.91 8.25
CA TYR A 433 -21.35 -13.52 7.86
C TYR A 433 -20.79 -13.40 6.46
N THR A 434 -19.81 -14.23 6.11
CA THR A 434 -19.20 -14.26 4.78
C THR A 434 -20.24 -14.58 3.68
N HIS A 435 -21.18 -15.47 3.96
CA HIS A 435 -22.26 -15.80 3.01
C HIS A 435 -23.31 -14.68 2.86
N ARG A 436 -23.49 -13.84 3.89
CA ARG A 436 -24.44 -12.73 3.90
C ARG A 436 -23.86 -11.41 3.39
N LEU A 437 -22.59 -11.39 3.00
CA LEU A 437 -21.95 -10.20 2.45
C LEU A 437 -22.60 -9.80 1.12
N TRP A 438 -22.99 -8.55 1.02
CA TRP A 438 -23.46 -7.92 -0.20
C TRP A 438 -22.63 -6.68 -0.52
N ASP A 439 -22.02 -6.66 -1.71
CA ASP A 439 -21.10 -5.62 -2.14
C ASP A 439 -21.81 -4.47 -2.85
N GLN A 440 -22.03 -3.37 -2.14
CA GLN A 440 -22.67 -2.16 -2.67
C GLN A 440 -21.85 -1.53 -3.83
N GLY A 441 -20.53 -1.62 -3.76
CA GLY A 441 -19.63 -1.08 -4.78
C GLY A 441 -19.84 -1.66 -6.18
N LYS A 442 -20.44 -2.87 -6.29
CA LYS A 442 -20.71 -3.51 -7.58
C LYS A 442 -21.69 -2.75 -8.46
N ILE A 443 -22.66 -2.05 -7.88
CA ILE A 443 -23.59 -1.19 -8.63
C ILE A 443 -22.80 -0.18 -9.49
N PHE A 444 -21.78 0.42 -8.93
CA PHE A 444 -20.93 1.43 -9.57
C PHE A 444 -19.84 0.79 -10.44
N GLN A 445 -19.22 -0.27 -9.95
CA GLN A 445 -18.16 -1.00 -10.64
C GLN A 445 -18.62 -1.62 -11.95
N GLU A 446 -19.85 -2.15 -12.00
CA GLU A 446 -20.44 -2.73 -13.21
C GLU A 446 -21.10 -1.66 -14.11
N GLY A 447 -21.20 -0.41 -13.61
CA GLY A 447 -21.75 0.72 -14.35
C GLY A 447 -23.26 0.73 -14.43
N HIS A 448 -23.95 0.15 -13.45
CA HIS A 448 -25.43 0.22 -13.33
C HIS A 448 -25.89 1.63 -12.93
N TYR A 449 -25.04 2.31 -12.15
CA TYR A 449 -25.11 3.76 -11.93
C TYR A 449 -23.76 4.38 -12.24
N VAL A 450 -23.77 5.46 -13.02
CA VAL A 450 -22.55 6.20 -13.39
C VAL A 450 -22.84 7.69 -13.35
N HIS A 451 -22.08 8.44 -12.57
CA HIS A 451 -22.11 9.90 -12.57
C HIS A 451 -20.84 10.46 -13.23
N PRO A 452 -20.92 11.51 -14.06
CA PRO A 452 -19.75 12.07 -14.76
C PRO A 452 -18.59 12.46 -13.81
N SER A 453 -18.94 13.01 -12.63
CA SER A 453 -17.94 13.44 -11.63
C SER A 453 -17.07 12.30 -11.08
N GLN A 454 -17.48 11.04 -11.23
CA GLN A 454 -16.70 9.89 -10.77
C GLN A 454 -15.43 9.66 -11.60
N LYS A 455 -15.36 10.20 -12.83
CA LYS A 455 -14.19 10.07 -13.74
C LYS A 455 -13.68 8.63 -13.83
N GLY A 456 -14.62 7.67 -13.89
CA GLY A 456 -14.33 6.24 -13.99
C GLY A 456 -13.95 5.53 -12.68
N SER A 457 -13.82 6.25 -11.59
CA SER A 457 -13.65 5.68 -10.26
C SER A 457 -15.00 5.22 -9.69
N TRP A 458 -14.95 4.17 -8.87
CA TRP A 458 -16.11 3.68 -8.12
C TRP A 458 -15.80 3.56 -6.62
N SER A 459 -14.76 4.25 -6.13
CA SER A 459 -14.48 4.28 -4.69
C SER A 459 -15.62 4.98 -3.95
N LEU A 460 -15.86 4.60 -2.70
CA LEU A 460 -16.89 5.21 -1.85
C LEU A 460 -16.79 6.73 -1.83
N LYS A 461 -15.57 7.26 -1.64
CA LYS A 461 -15.26 8.70 -1.61
C LYS A 461 -15.53 9.44 -2.93
N THR A 462 -15.46 8.72 -4.04
CA THR A 462 -15.75 9.29 -5.37
C THR A 462 -17.23 9.22 -5.71
N VAL A 463 -17.93 8.21 -5.21
CA VAL A 463 -19.37 7.99 -5.45
C VAL A 463 -20.24 8.86 -4.55
N LEU A 464 -19.90 8.98 -3.27
CA LEU A 464 -20.69 9.71 -2.28
C LEU A 464 -21.05 11.15 -2.71
N PRO A 465 -20.14 11.99 -3.25
CA PRO A 465 -20.46 13.37 -3.64
C PRO A 465 -21.54 13.49 -4.74
N ALA A 466 -21.80 12.42 -5.50
CA ALA A 466 -22.87 12.40 -6.50
C ALA A 466 -24.26 12.30 -5.85
N PHE A 467 -24.36 11.86 -4.60
CA PHE A 467 -25.59 11.69 -3.84
C PHE A 467 -25.72 12.72 -2.70
N ASP A 468 -24.63 12.98 -2.01
CA ASP A 468 -24.57 13.99 -0.93
C ASP A 468 -23.27 14.80 -1.05
N PRO A 469 -23.31 15.97 -1.70
CA PRO A 469 -22.13 16.83 -1.86
C PRO A 469 -21.69 17.53 -0.57
N ASP A 470 -22.53 17.55 0.47
CA ASP A 470 -22.23 18.17 1.75
C ASP A 470 -21.51 17.20 2.71
N LEU A 471 -21.66 15.91 2.52
CA LEU A 471 -20.97 14.88 3.30
C LEU A 471 -19.57 14.64 2.71
N LYS A 472 -18.54 15.23 3.35
CA LYS A 472 -17.16 15.26 2.84
C LYS A 472 -16.17 14.67 3.83
N TYR A 473 -15.18 13.95 3.31
CA TYR A 473 -14.04 13.45 4.09
C TYR A 473 -13.01 14.55 4.39
N GLY A 474 -12.96 15.60 3.58
CA GLY A 474 -12.00 16.71 3.76
C GLY A 474 -12.16 17.51 5.04
N ASP A 475 -13.25 17.31 5.78
CA ASP A 475 -13.50 17.94 7.08
C ASP A 475 -13.01 17.05 8.26
N LEU A 476 -12.49 15.84 7.98
CA LEU A 476 -11.94 14.90 8.96
C LEU A 476 -10.41 15.00 9.00
N ASP A 477 -9.81 14.74 10.16
CA ASP A 477 -8.37 14.71 10.34
C ASP A 477 -7.74 13.42 9.76
N VAL A 478 -8.50 12.31 9.73
CA VAL A 478 -8.17 11.09 9.00
C VAL A 478 -9.04 11.01 7.76
N GLN A 479 -8.43 10.87 6.58
CA GLN A 479 -9.15 10.91 5.30
C GLN A 479 -8.96 9.66 4.45
N GLU A 480 -7.97 8.83 4.76
CA GLU A 480 -7.63 7.61 4.02
C GLU A 480 -7.28 6.46 4.97
N GLY A 481 -7.57 5.21 4.55
CA GLY A 481 -7.32 4.02 5.36
C GLY A 481 -5.87 3.86 5.80
N MET A 482 -4.88 4.27 4.98
CA MET A 482 -3.47 4.23 5.39
C MET A 482 -3.13 5.28 6.45
N GLU A 483 -3.83 6.41 6.48
CA GLU A 483 -3.73 7.37 7.59
C GLU A 483 -4.29 6.76 8.88
N ALA A 484 -5.42 6.04 8.79
CA ALA A 484 -5.98 5.32 9.94
C ALA A 484 -4.99 4.30 10.51
N VAL A 485 -4.28 3.53 9.68
CA VAL A 485 -3.22 2.60 10.10
C VAL A 485 -2.11 3.32 10.86
N VAL A 486 -1.59 4.43 10.32
CA VAL A 486 -0.50 5.18 10.95
C VAL A 486 -0.95 5.86 12.24
N GLN A 487 -2.14 6.45 12.27
CA GLN A 487 -2.71 7.05 13.46
C GLN A 487 -2.98 6.00 14.55
N TYR A 488 -3.52 4.83 14.19
CA TYR A 488 -3.68 3.74 15.14
C TYR A 488 -2.33 3.28 15.74
N SER A 489 -1.31 3.06 14.89
CA SER A 489 0.04 2.71 15.35
C SER A 489 0.61 3.77 16.30
N ARG A 490 0.34 5.06 16.05
CA ARG A 490 0.72 6.17 16.91
C ARG A 490 -0.07 6.17 18.23
N MET A 491 -1.38 5.96 18.17
CA MET A 491 -2.27 5.95 19.33
C MET A 491 -1.83 4.91 20.36
N ILE A 492 -1.47 3.70 19.92
CA ILE A 492 -1.03 2.62 20.81
C ILE A 492 0.44 2.70 21.22
N SER A 493 1.20 3.69 20.71
CA SER A 493 2.61 3.86 21.06
C SER A 493 2.77 4.35 22.51
N PRO A 494 3.69 3.76 23.31
CA PRO A 494 3.96 4.22 24.67
C PRO A 494 4.59 5.63 24.72
N GLU A 495 5.00 6.20 23.57
CA GLU A 495 5.54 7.55 23.47
C GLU A 495 4.43 8.60 23.29
N THR A 496 3.22 8.18 22.95
CA THR A 496 2.06 9.07 22.74
C THR A 496 1.42 9.41 24.09
N SER A 497 1.14 10.68 24.30
CA SER A 497 0.49 11.12 25.55
C SER A 497 -0.98 10.70 25.58
N ASP A 498 -1.55 10.49 26.79
CA ASP A 498 -2.98 10.14 26.95
C ASP A 498 -3.93 11.15 26.29
N SER A 499 -3.56 12.41 26.21
CA SER A 499 -4.36 13.47 25.56
C SER A 499 -4.38 13.28 24.05
N GLU A 500 -3.23 13.03 23.47
CA GLU A 500 -3.05 12.83 22.03
C GLU A 500 -3.66 11.50 21.59
N ALA A 501 -3.52 10.43 22.41
CA ALA A 501 -4.14 9.15 22.11
C ALA A 501 -5.68 9.24 22.05
N ARG A 502 -6.31 10.05 22.92
CA ARG A 502 -7.76 10.29 22.86
C ARG A 502 -8.21 11.10 21.66
N GLU A 503 -7.43 12.10 21.27
CA GLU A 503 -7.71 12.87 20.05
C GLU A 503 -7.67 11.95 18.82
N ILE A 504 -6.65 11.09 18.71
CA ILE A 504 -6.56 10.10 17.64
C ILE A 504 -7.71 9.07 17.70
N GLU A 505 -8.11 8.64 18.91
CA GLU A 505 -9.25 7.73 19.10
C GLU A 505 -10.54 8.35 18.53
N GLU A 506 -10.82 9.62 18.85
CA GLU A 506 -11.99 10.34 18.35
C GLU A 506 -11.95 10.47 16.81
N ASP A 507 -10.80 10.77 16.23
CA ASP A 507 -10.62 10.89 14.77
C ASP A 507 -10.84 9.57 14.04
N LEU A 508 -10.27 8.47 14.57
CA LEU A 508 -10.44 7.12 14.01
C LEU A 508 -11.90 6.65 14.05
N LEU A 509 -12.60 6.89 15.18
CA LEU A 509 -14.02 6.56 15.31
C LEU A 509 -14.85 7.35 14.31
N ALA A 510 -14.64 8.67 14.19
CA ALA A 510 -15.35 9.53 13.27
C ALA A 510 -15.13 9.14 11.79
N TYR A 511 -13.91 8.74 11.44
CA TYR A 511 -13.58 8.31 10.09
C TYR A 511 -14.34 7.03 9.69
N CYS A 512 -14.24 5.96 10.48
CA CYS A 512 -14.88 4.69 10.19
C CYS A 512 -16.43 4.79 10.28
N GLU A 513 -16.97 5.62 11.21
CA GLU A 513 -18.42 5.93 11.25
C GLU A 513 -18.88 6.58 9.94
N GLN A 514 -18.08 7.50 9.38
CA GLN A 514 -18.44 8.18 8.15
C GLN A 514 -18.46 7.23 6.95
N ASP A 515 -17.57 6.24 6.87
CA ASP A 515 -17.57 5.24 5.79
C ASP A 515 -18.86 4.42 5.80
N THR A 516 -19.29 3.91 6.95
CA THR A 516 -20.55 3.16 7.06
C THR A 516 -21.78 4.05 6.87
N TRP A 517 -21.76 5.30 7.35
CA TRP A 517 -22.83 6.26 7.10
C TRP A 517 -22.97 6.62 5.62
N ALA A 518 -21.85 6.80 4.92
CA ALA A 518 -21.84 7.04 3.48
C ALA A 518 -22.51 5.90 2.71
N MET A 519 -22.29 4.64 3.11
CA MET A 519 -22.99 3.49 2.51
C MET A 519 -24.51 3.55 2.74
N VAL A 520 -24.98 3.96 3.93
CA VAL A 520 -26.42 4.16 4.21
C VAL A 520 -27.00 5.24 3.30
N VAL A 521 -26.33 6.39 3.17
CA VAL A 521 -26.76 7.50 2.30
C VAL A 521 -26.85 7.05 0.84
N ILE A 522 -25.85 6.35 0.35
CA ILE A 522 -25.83 5.81 -1.02
C ILE A 522 -26.95 4.80 -1.21
N HIS A 523 -27.16 3.87 -0.28
CA HIS A 523 -28.24 2.87 -0.35
C HIS A 523 -29.60 3.55 -0.47
N LYS A 524 -29.91 4.50 0.42
CA LYS A 524 -31.14 5.29 0.39
C LYS A 524 -31.31 5.99 -0.96
N SER A 525 -30.31 6.72 -1.40
CA SER A 525 -30.38 7.49 -2.64
C SER A 525 -30.56 6.61 -3.88
N VAL A 526 -29.86 5.47 -3.93
CA VAL A 526 -30.02 4.49 -5.03
C VAL A 526 -31.42 3.87 -5.02
N THR A 527 -31.99 3.58 -3.85
CA THR A 527 -33.37 3.08 -3.72
C THR A 527 -34.40 4.13 -4.19
N GLU A 528 -34.18 5.40 -3.89
CA GLU A 528 -35.06 6.51 -4.33
C GLU A 528 -35.02 6.75 -5.87
N LEU A 529 -34.01 6.22 -6.59
CA LEU A 529 -33.95 6.29 -8.06
C LEU A 529 -34.95 5.34 -8.74
N LEU A 530 -35.46 4.31 -8.05
CA LEU A 530 -36.39 3.31 -8.60
C LEU A 530 -37.82 3.80 -8.56
#